data_2c1b910140ad7f2084984ff70c82f3f4
#
_entry.id   2c1b910140ad7f2084984ff70c82f3f4
#
_cell.length_a   1.000
_cell.length_b   1.000
_cell.length_c   1.000
_cell.angle_alpha   90.00
_cell.angle_beta   90.00
_cell.angle_gamma   90.00
#
_symmetry.space_group_name_H-M   'P 1'
#
loop_
_entity.id
_entity.type
_entity.pdbx_description
1 polymer ?
#
loop_
_entity_poly.entity_id
_entity_poly.type
_entity_poly.pdbx_seq_one_letter_code
_entity_poly.pdbx_strand_id
1 'polypeptide(L)'
;MLVNNKNNIIIILFLISLSLCSDDEDKIRKRMQSLYGENKEITGDYDKSLSVTCNNGIFVGKKTKNVISFKGIPYAKPPIGNLRWKDPVLAENNNKIYQAYYFGKSCIQTEWQTQYASYYPKGEDCLHLNIWVNENNISTNKAVMVFFHGGSFGWGGTSDPLYDGYNLIEKFSDIILVTVDFRLGLLGFINFSSVPGGENYKTTNYLGLLDQICALKWIQNNINKFGGDPKKVTIFGQSSGGSSISLLPLIEGSEGLFKRIISQSGPLSLTYSPDQCKSLIEKFLDKSGGKNMEDLVSISEAKIKEINEEINDYANYPERDGINLPLDLYEGYKSGKGKDIDMLLGTNKDEVRHWIKSMGYYSNLISGEFIYKHGMPALYETDIRKLSDEDKEYVREFMHIQNPYQERIWKMTEFYNEVVFRTPMNKMAEYHSEAGGNTYLYLWTYPGEDETLGACHNIELSYIFNNLQETLFTGNKVSPELANKAQEMWINFARTGNPSTSEYNWEKYDSNTRKTMFIGEQIKMVEDYKGEQRELMEPLLNYYFNGNLNDISYNVPQVYRIILQLLATLGILVGVIKLFI
;
A
#
# COMPACT_ATOMS: atom_id res chain seq x y z
N MET A 1 26.57 -49.37 16.59
CA MET A 1 26.26 -48.34 17.60
C MET A 1 26.70 -46.91 17.20
N LEU A 2 26.70 -46.58 15.92
CA LEU A 2 27.15 -45.29 15.37
C LEU A 2 26.16 -44.61 14.41
N VAL A 3 24.92 -45.12 14.30
CA VAL A 3 23.89 -44.57 13.38
C VAL A 3 22.92 -43.61 14.09
N ASN A 4 22.92 -43.51 15.43
CA ASN A 4 21.93 -42.73 16.17
C ASN A 4 22.30 -41.24 16.44
N ASN A 5 23.51 -40.79 16.10
CA ASN A 5 23.87 -39.39 16.46
C ASN A 5 23.51 -38.35 15.39
N LYS A 6 23.43 -38.72 14.11
CA LYS A 6 23.08 -37.72 13.05
C LYS A 6 21.59 -37.33 13.09
N ASN A 7 20.69 -38.29 13.34
CA ASN A 7 19.25 -38.00 13.43
C ASN A 7 18.89 -37.14 14.65
N ASN A 8 19.58 -37.37 15.78
CA ASN A 8 19.42 -36.56 16.99
C ASN A 8 19.94 -35.11 16.78
N ILE A 9 21.02 -34.93 16.03
CA ILE A 9 21.54 -33.58 15.71
C ILE A 9 20.57 -32.83 14.79
N ILE A 10 19.97 -33.49 13.78
CA ILE A 10 18.98 -32.88 12.89
C ILE A 10 17.72 -32.51 13.64
N ILE A 11 17.22 -33.39 14.52
CA ILE A 11 16.06 -33.11 15.38
C ILE A 11 16.36 -31.96 16.35
N ILE A 12 17.55 -31.93 16.96
CA ILE A 12 17.97 -30.84 17.84
C ILE A 12 18.12 -29.52 17.07
N LEU A 13 18.70 -29.51 15.88
CA LEU A 13 18.79 -28.33 15.03
C LEU A 13 17.41 -27.84 14.57
N PHE A 14 16.49 -28.77 14.24
CA PHE A 14 15.11 -28.44 13.90
C PHE A 14 14.34 -27.89 15.12
N LEU A 15 14.50 -28.48 16.29
CA LEU A 15 13.92 -27.97 17.55
C LEU A 15 14.52 -26.63 17.98
N ILE A 16 15.84 -26.43 17.76
CA ILE A 16 16.49 -25.13 18.00
C ILE A 16 16.00 -24.09 17.00
N SER A 17 15.82 -24.43 15.73
CA SER A 17 15.27 -23.51 14.74
C SER A 17 13.82 -23.14 15.03
N LEU A 18 13.00 -24.10 15.48
CA LEU A 18 11.63 -23.84 15.95
C LEU A 18 11.62 -23.00 17.21
N SER A 19 12.54 -23.22 18.15
CA SER A 19 12.68 -22.42 19.38
C SER A 19 13.11 -20.98 19.07
N LEU A 20 14.06 -20.79 18.17
CA LEU A 20 14.51 -19.45 17.75
C LEU A 20 13.40 -18.69 17.01
N CYS A 21 12.61 -19.36 16.15
CA CYS A 21 11.43 -18.78 15.52
C CYS A 21 10.37 -18.38 16.55
N SER A 22 10.14 -19.22 17.60
CA SER A 22 9.15 -18.93 18.64
C SER A 22 9.53 -17.74 19.52
N ASP A 23 10.82 -17.56 19.81
CA ASP A 23 11.31 -16.43 20.61
C ASP A 23 11.18 -15.09 19.90
N ASP A 24 11.36 -15.08 18.57
CA ASP A 24 11.17 -13.88 17.77
C ASP A 24 9.69 -13.56 17.57
N GLU A 25 8.83 -14.56 17.36
CA GLU A 25 7.37 -14.38 17.33
C GLU A 25 6.83 -13.81 18.64
N ASP A 26 7.26 -14.32 19.78
CA ASP A 26 6.84 -13.82 21.08
C ASP A 26 7.27 -12.37 21.33
N LYS A 27 8.45 -11.97 20.87
CA LYS A 27 8.93 -10.58 20.94
C LYS A 27 8.07 -9.66 20.06
N ILE A 28 7.81 -10.08 18.83
CA ILE A 28 6.94 -9.34 17.90
C ILE A 28 5.54 -9.20 18.51
N ARG A 29 4.95 -10.28 18.99
CA ARG A 29 3.63 -10.29 19.63
C ARG A 29 3.57 -9.32 20.82
N LYS A 30 4.54 -9.35 21.72
CA LYS A 30 4.62 -8.43 22.87
C LYS A 30 4.77 -6.97 22.43
N ARG A 31 5.60 -6.71 21.42
CA ARG A 31 5.76 -5.38 20.83
C ARG A 31 4.42 -4.89 20.30
N MET A 32 3.77 -5.68 19.44
CA MET A 32 2.49 -5.31 18.85
C MET A 32 1.39 -5.13 19.89
N GLN A 33 1.28 -6.03 20.87
CA GLN A 33 0.33 -5.88 21.97
C GLN A 33 0.51 -4.58 22.77
N SER A 34 1.75 -4.08 22.90
CA SER A 34 2.03 -2.83 23.60
C SER A 34 1.58 -1.58 22.84
N LEU A 35 1.36 -1.68 21.52
CA LEU A 35 0.91 -0.57 20.68
C LEU A 35 -0.62 -0.39 20.73
N TYR A 36 -1.34 -1.42 21.15
CA TYR A 36 -2.78 -1.45 21.21
C TYR A 36 -3.30 -1.34 22.63
N GLY A 37 -4.42 -0.72 22.77
CA GLY A 37 -5.16 -0.55 24.01
C GLY A 37 -6.44 0.21 23.76
N GLU A 38 -7.22 0.42 24.79
CA GLU A 38 -8.43 1.23 24.71
C GLU A 38 -8.12 2.67 25.10
N ASN A 39 -8.34 3.61 24.18
CA ASN A 39 -8.31 5.03 24.46
C ASN A 39 -9.58 5.42 25.24
N LYS A 40 -9.45 5.58 26.56
CA LYS A 40 -10.57 5.83 27.47
C LYS A 40 -10.92 7.31 27.55
N GLU A 41 -12.18 7.59 27.85
CA GLU A 41 -12.62 8.92 28.29
C GLU A 41 -11.99 9.24 29.65
N ILE A 42 -11.42 10.44 29.80
CA ILE A 42 -10.82 10.93 31.02
C ILE A 42 -11.87 11.79 31.75
N THR A 43 -12.26 11.38 32.97
CA THR A 43 -13.25 12.09 33.79
C THR A 43 -12.64 12.92 34.91
N GLY A 44 -11.33 12.96 35.05
CA GLY A 44 -10.57 13.67 36.07
C GLY A 44 -9.52 14.60 35.50
N ASP A 45 -8.50 14.89 36.33
CA ASP A 45 -7.37 15.71 35.95
C ASP A 45 -6.55 15.05 34.83
N TYR A 46 -6.03 15.86 33.92
CA TYR A 46 -5.17 15.41 32.81
C TYR A 46 -4.08 16.45 32.54
N ASP A 47 -3.02 16.05 31.88
CA ASP A 47 -1.94 16.94 31.48
C ASP A 47 -2.37 17.81 30.29
N LYS A 48 -2.69 19.07 30.57
CA LYS A 48 -3.11 20.05 29.57
C LYS A 48 -2.00 20.39 28.58
N SER A 49 -0.73 20.23 28.98
CA SER A 49 0.42 20.51 28.09
C SER A 49 0.57 19.46 26.98
N LEU A 50 -0.01 18.26 27.18
CA LEU A 50 -0.03 17.17 26.20
C LEU A 50 -1.40 17.03 25.52
N SER A 51 -2.28 18.03 25.63
CA SER A 51 -3.64 17.94 25.09
C SER A 51 -3.88 18.90 23.94
N VAL A 52 -4.74 18.49 23.01
CA VAL A 52 -5.19 19.30 21.88
C VAL A 52 -6.71 19.25 21.79
N THR A 53 -7.34 20.43 21.68
CA THR A 53 -8.79 20.56 21.54
C THR A 53 -9.17 20.55 20.05
N CYS A 54 -9.77 19.47 19.60
CA CYS A 54 -10.34 19.28 18.29
C CYS A 54 -11.87 19.48 18.30
N ASN A 55 -12.50 19.50 17.13
CA ASN A 55 -13.96 19.60 17.03
C ASN A 55 -14.69 18.43 17.73
N ASN A 56 -14.11 17.23 17.62
CA ASN A 56 -14.72 16.00 18.15
C ASN A 56 -14.15 15.53 19.49
N GLY A 57 -13.53 16.42 20.27
CA GLY A 57 -13.04 16.14 21.62
C GLY A 57 -11.70 16.77 21.95
N ILE A 58 -11.28 16.57 23.18
CA ILE A 58 -9.95 16.93 23.68
C ILE A 58 -9.12 15.65 23.73
N PHE A 59 -8.03 15.61 22.98
CA PHE A 59 -7.17 14.43 22.91
C PHE A 59 -5.87 14.66 23.69
N VAL A 60 -5.56 13.75 24.60
CA VAL A 60 -4.34 13.79 25.42
C VAL A 60 -3.33 12.84 24.80
N GLY A 61 -2.22 13.37 24.28
CA GLY A 61 -1.16 12.61 23.63
C GLY A 61 -0.17 11.98 24.60
N LYS A 62 0.70 11.13 24.06
CA LYS A 62 1.80 10.50 24.80
C LYS A 62 3.14 11.09 24.34
N LYS A 63 3.90 11.60 25.29
CA LYS A 63 5.22 12.19 25.03
C LYS A 63 6.33 11.15 25.13
N THR A 64 7.23 11.16 24.16
CA THR A 64 8.49 10.44 24.17
C THR A 64 9.59 11.39 23.74
N LYS A 65 10.51 11.73 24.66
CA LYS A 65 11.47 12.82 24.48
C LYS A 65 10.76 14.13 24.03
N ASN A 66 11.08 14.62 22.84
CA ASN A 66 10.54 15.86 22.27
C ASN A 66 9.35 15.61 21.31
N VAL A 67 8.93 14.37 21.12
CA VAL A 67 7.83 14.02 20.23
C VAL A 67 6.58 13.68 21.06
N ILE A 68 5.47 14.32 20.72
CA ILE A 68 4.14 13.99 21.25
C ILE A 68 3.40 13.25 20.15
N SER A 69 2.93 12.05 20.45
CA SER A 69 2.08 11.26 19.58
C SER A 69 0.64 11.23 20.07
N PHE A 70 -0.30 11.37 19.16
CA PHE A 70 -1.73 11.22 19.37
C PHE A 70 -2.21 10.08 18.49
N LYS A 71 -2.64 8.96 19.08
CA LYS A 71 -2.97 7.73 18.35
C LYS A 71 -4.44 7.35 18.52
N GLY A 72 -5.05 6.82 17.44
CA GLY A 72 -6.43 6.33 17.47
C GLY A 72 -7.48 7.44 17.58
N ILE A 73 -7.22 8.62 16.98
CA ILE A 73 -8.21 9.70 16.92
C ILE A 73 -9.27 9.33 15.86
N PRO A 74 -10.56 9.22 16.21
CA PRO A 74 -11.61 8.96 15.22
C PRO A 74 -11.84 10.22 14.36
N TYR A 75 -11.70 10.09 13.04
CA TYR A 75 -12.03 11.17 12.11
C TYR A 75 -13.47 11.08 11.57
N ALA A 76 -14.07 9.90 11.65
CA ALA A 76 -15.44 9.62 11.23
C ALA A 76 -16.20 8.83 12.29
N LYS A 77 -17.53 8.76 12.15
CA LYS A 77 -18.35 7.83 12.91
C LYS A 77 -17.97 6.40 12.54
N PRO A 78 -18.03 5.44 13.49
CA PRO A 78 -17.83 4.03 13.19
C PRO A 78 -18.76 3.57 12.06
N PRO A 79 -18.24 2.96 10.98
CA PRO A 79 -19.02 2.51 9.84
C PRO A 79 -19.69 1.15 10.11
N ILE A 80 -20.46 1.06 11.19
CA ILE A 80 -21.12 -0.16 11.70
C ILE A 80 -22.65 -0.07 11.59
N GLY A 81 -23.32 -1.21 11.58
CA GLY A 81 -24.79 -1.27 11.54
C GLY A 81 -25.35 -0.52 10.31
N ASN A 82 -26.20 0.47 10.53
CA ASN A 82 -26.82 1.26 9.46
C ASN A 82 -25.83 2.14 8.66
N LEU A 83 -24.60 2.33 9.16
CA LEU A 83 -23.53 3.06 8.47
C LEU A 83 -22.59 2.12 7.69
N ARG A 84 -22.75 0.80 7.84
CA ARG A 84 -21.98 -0.15 7.05
C ARG A 84 -22.25 0.07 5.55
N TRP A 85 -21.21 0.10 4.75
CA TRP A 85 -21.26 0.39 3.31
C TRP A 85 -21.94 1.73 2.94
N LYS A 86 -21.96 2.68 3.87
CA LYS A 86 -22.37 4.07 3.58
C LYS A 86 -21.14 4.98 3.52
N ASP A 87 -21.35 6.15 2.90
CA ASP A 87 -20.36 7.22 2.88
C ASP A 87 -19.93 7.56 4.31
N PRO A 88 -18.64 7.85 4.54
CA PRO A 88 -18.16 8.21 5.86
C PRO A 88 -18.81 9.51 6.34
N VAL A 89 -19.18 9.52 7.62
CA VAL A 89 -19.73 10.70 8.29
C VAL A 89 -18.70 11.21 9.28
N LEU A 90 -18.31 12.48 9.20
CA LEU A 90 -17.38 13.09 10.15
C LEU A 90 -17.77 12.78 11.60
N ALA A 91 -16.75 12.58 12.44
CA ALA A 91 -16.94 12.35 13.87
C ALA A 91 -17.74 13.51 14.50
N GLU A 92 -18.65 13.19 15.42
CA GLU A 92 -19.52 14.17 16.05
C GLU A 92 -18.73 15.13 16.95
N ASN A 93 -19.09 16.41 16.85
CA ASN A 93 -18.51 17.41 17.74
C ASN A 93 -18.87 17.15 19.20
N ASN A 94 -17.89 17.17 20.08
CA ASN A 94 -18.09 17.05 21.50
C ASN A 94 -16.91 17.70 22.28
N ASN A 95 -17.06 17.82 23.60
CA ASN A 95 -16.06 18.40 24.47
C ASN A 95 -15.49 17.37 25.48
N LYS A 96 -15.68 16.09 25.24
CA LYS A 96 -15.15 15.03 26.09
C LYS A 96 -13.64 14.94 25.94
N ILE A 97 -12.98 14.42 26.96
CA ILE A 97 -11.53 14.30 27.00
C ILE A 97 -11.20 12.82 26.83
N TYR A 98 -10.29 12.52 25.91
CA TYR A 98 -9.89 11.15 25.57
C TYR A 98 -8.38 10.98 25.67
N GLN A 99 -7.97 9.82 26.11
CA GLN A 99 -6.63 9.32 25.85
C GLN A 99 -6.45 9.15 24.33
N ALA A 100 -5.26 9.49 23.83
CA ALA A 100 -4.84 9.23 22.45
C ALA A 100 -3.47 8.51 22.48
N TYR A 101 -3.40 7.40 23.22
CA TYR A 101 -2.16 6.69 23.54
C TYR A 101 -1.91 5.48 22.67
N TYR A 102 -3.00 4.86 22.17
CA TYR A 102 -2.98 3.60 21.48
C TYR A 102 -3.56 3.72 20.08
N PHE A 103 -3.05 2.94 19.15
CA PHE A 103 -3.67 2.83 17.83
C PHE A 103 -5.10 2.29 17.93
N GLY A 104 -5.96 2.73 17.05
CA GLY A 104 -7.27 2.14 16.84
C GLY A 104 -7.16 0.74 16.21
N LYS A 105 -8.28 0.06 16.04
CA LYS A 105 -8.31 -1.18 15.28
C LYS A 105 -7.98 -0.90 13.83
N SER A 106 -7.24 -1.79 13.19
CA SER A 106 -7.13 -1.83 11.74
C SER A 106 -8.45 -2.30 11.11
N CYS A 107 -8.74 -1.91 9.87
CA CYS A 107 -9.94 -2.34 9.19
C CYS A 107 -9.92 -3.85 8.93
N ILE A 108 -11.11 -4.45 8.79
CA ILE A 108 -11.24 -5.88 8.47
C ILE A 108 -10.49 -6.17 7.17
N GLN A 109 -9.64 -7.18 7.21
CA GLN A 109 -8.71 -7.55 6.15
C GLN A 109 -8.33 -9.01 6.24
N THR A 110 -7.80 -9.58 5.15
CA THR A 110 -7.17 -10.90 5.17
C THR A 110 -5.82 -10.85 5.85
N GLU A 111 -5.36 -11.97 6.42
CA GLU A 111 -4.02 -12.07 6.98
C GLU A 111 -3.01 -12.35 5.88
N TRP A 112 -2.44 -11.30 5.31
CA TRP A 112 -1.43 -11.43 4.27
C TRP A 112 -0.09 -10.87 4.72
N GLN A 113 0.91 -11.69 4.63
CA GLN A 113 2.38 -11.53 4.47
C GLN A 113 3.13 -10.30 5.01
N THR A 114 2.58 -9.45 5.87
CA THR A 114 3.45 -8.58 6.65
C THR A 114 3.82 -9.31 7.95
N GLN A 115 5.05 -9.13 8.41
CA GLN A 115 5.55 -9.68 9.67
C GLN A 115 4.62 -9.35 10.86
N TYR A 116 3.77 -8.34 10.73
CA TYR A 116 2.94 -7.79 11.81
C TYR A 116 1.43 -7.96 11.60
N ALA A 117 0.94 -8.25 10.39
CA ALA A 117 -0.49 -8.23 10.06
C ALA A 117 -1.35 -9.19 10.89
N SER A 118 -0.82 -10.34 11.29
CA SER A 118 -1.51 -11.30 12.15
C SER A 118 -1.75 -10.79 13.56
N TYR A 119 -1.05 -9.73 13.99
CA TYR A 119 -1.14 -9.18 15.34
C TYR A 119 -2.03 -7.95 15.44
N TYR A 120 -2.54 -7.41 14.33
CA TYR A 120 -3.43 -6.24 14.36
C TYR A 120 -4.82 -6.62 14.89
N PRO A 121 -5.33 -5.94 15.93
CA PRO A 121 -6.75 -6.01 16.24
C PRO A 121 -7.57 -5.45 15.08
N LYS A 122 -8.47 -6.24 14.52
CA LYS A 122 -9.25 -5.90 13.34
C LYS A 122 -10.72 -5.71 13.69
N GLY A 123 -11.38 -4.75 13.05
CA GLY A 123 -12.80 -4.50 13.25
C GLY A 123 -13.36 -3.54 12.21
N GLU A 124 -14.68 -3.38 12.23
CA GLU A 124 -15.36 -2.39 11.38
C GLU A 124 -15.15 -0.96 11.90
N ASP A 125 -15.05 -0.77 13.23
CA ASP A 125 -14.71 0.52 13.84
C ASP A 125 -13.20 0.78 13.70
N CYS A 126 -12.80 1.27 12.52
CA CYS A 126 -11.41 1.42 12.12
C CYS A 126 -11.05 2.80 11.53
N LEU A 127 -11.99 3.75 11.48
CA LEU A 127 -11.76 5.04 10.84
C LEU A 127 -11.04 6.00 11.77
N HIS A 128 -9.74 5.74 11.99
CA HIS A 128 -8.88 6.48 12.89
C HIS A 128 -7.66 7.07 12.17
N LEU A 129 -7.10 8.11 12.76
CA LEU A 129 -5.82 8.68 12.35
C LEU A 129 -4.89 8.84 13.55
N ASN A 130 -3.61 8.99 13.26
CA ASN A 130 -2.57 9.20 14.28
C ASN A 130 -1.74 10.41 13.87
N ILE A 131 -1.25 11.18 14.86
CA ILE A 131 -0.51 12.43 14.64
C ILE A 131 0.75 12.43 15.49
N TRP A 132 1.89 12.82 14.90
CA TRP A 132 3.15 13.08 15.61
C TRP A 132 3.56 14.53 15.41
N VAL A 133 3.88 15.19 16.51
CA VAL A 133 4.36 16.57 16.54
C VAL A 133 5.60 16.69 17.42
N ASN A 134 6.49 17.62 17.09
CA ASN A 134 7.65 17.94 17.94
C ASN A 134 7.33 19.18 18.77
N GLU A 135 7.51 19.09 20.12
CA GLU A 135 7.22 20.18 21.05
C GLU A 135 8.23 21.34 21.00
N ASN A 136 9.47 21.06 20.57
CA ASN A 136 10.53 22.08 20.53
C ASN A 136 10.28 23.16 19.48
N ASN A 137 9.39 22.91 18.54
CA ASN A 137 9.02 23.89 17.53
C ASN A 137 7.54 24.28 17.66
N ILE A 138 7.29 25.40 18.34
CA ILE A 138 5.93 25.95 18.58
C ILE A 138 5.39 26.67 17.33
N SER A 139 6.04 26.57 16.17
CA SER A 139 5.56 27.19 14.92
C SER A 139 4.11 26.75 14.64
N THR A 140 3.28 27.71 14.26
CA THR A 140 1.86 27.49 13.90
C THR A 140 1.65 27.31 12.41
N ASN A 141 2.73 27.05 11.63
CA ASN A 141 2.69 27.05 10.16
C ASN A 141 3.48 25.89 9.56
N LYS A 142 3.49 24.75 10.27
CA LYS A 142 4.23 23.57 9.87
C LYS A 142 3.62 22.92 8.63
N ALA A 143 4.45 22.38 7.74
CA ALA A 143 3.99 21.51 6.70
C ALA A 143 3.42 20.22 7.32
N VAL A 144 2.36 19.69 6.71
CA VAL A 144 1.65 18.48 7.16
C VAL A 144 1.83 17.40 6.12
N MET A 145 2.37 16.27 6.53
CA MET A 145 2.50 15.09 5.70
C MET A 145 1.48 14.03 6.16
N VAL A 146 0.61 13.59 5.25
CA VAL A 146 -0.46 12.63 5.54
C VAL A 146 -0.20 11.34 4.77
N PHE A 147 0.04 10.26 5.48
CA PHE A 147 0.37 8.96 4.91
C PHE A 147 -0.86 8.06 4.78
N PHE A 148 -1.03 7.48 3.58
CA PHE A 148 -1.96 6.40 3.30
C PHE A 148 -1.18 5.13 2.98
N HIS A 149 -1.41 4.08 3.78
CA HIS A 149 -0.68 2.82 3.66
C HIS A 149 -1.06 2.02 2.41
N GLY A 150 -0.15 1.16 1.99
CA GLY A 150 -0.38 0.19 0.92
C GLY A 150 -1.09 -1.07 1.40
N GLY A 151 -1.06 -2.11 0.56
CA GLY A 151 -1.64 -3.42 0.85
C GLY A 151 -2.77 -3.79 -0.11
N SER A 152 -2.63 -3.42 -1.39
CA SER A 152 -3.56 -3.80 -2.48
C SER A 152 -5.03 -3.49 -2.17
N PHE A 153 -5.29 -2.45 -1.38
CA PHE A 153 -6.61 -2.08 -0.85
C PHE A 153 -7.31 -3.18 -0.04
N GLY A 154 -6.67 -4.32 0.16
CA GLY A 154 -7.21 -5.49 0.85
C GLY A 154 -6.65 -5.69 2.27
N TRP A 155 -5.50 -5.09 2.60
CA TRP A 155 -4.80 -5.27 3.87
C TRP A 155 -3.91 -4.08 4.23
N GLY A 156 -3.32 -4.10 5.42
CA GLY A 156 -2.46 -3.04 5.96
C GLY A 156 -3.08 -2.31 7.14
N GLY A 157 -2.33 -1.36 7.68
CA GLY A 157 -2.78 -0.54 8.82
C GLY A 157 -1.68 0.37 9.34
N THR A 158 -2.08 1.46 9.95
CA THR A 158 -1.17 2.51 10.45
C THR A 158 -0.34 2.11 11.65
N SER A 159 -0.67 1.00 12.28
CA SER A 159 0.04 0.43 13.44
C SER A 159 1.28 -0.38 13.05
N ASP A 160 1.55 -0.57 11.75
CA ASP A 160 2.79 -1.20 11.30
C ASP A 160 3.99 -0.36 11.77
N PRO A 161 4.96 -0.98 12.48
CA PRO A 161 6.14 -0.27 12.97
C PRO A 161 6.95 0.43 11.88
N LEU A 162 6.84 -0.02 10.63
CA LEU A 162 7.45 0.64 9.47
C LEU A 162 6.98 2.08 9.32
N TYR A 163 5.75 2.40 9.72
CA TYR A 163 5.11 3.70 9.57
C TYR A 163 5.12 4.55 10.85
N ASP A 164 5.82 4.12 11.93
CA ASP A 164 5.90 4.92 13.16
C ASP A 164 6.60 6.25 12.89
N GLY A 165 5.93 7.33 13.22
CA GLY A 165 6.39 8.70 12.91
C GLY A 165 7.44 9.25 13.86
N TYR A 166 7.79 8.54 14.94
CA TYR A 166 8.67 9.05 15.97
C TYR A 166 10.02 9.52 15.43
N ASN A 167 10.73 8.65 14.71
CA ASN A 167 12.08 8.93 14.23
C ASN A 167 12.12 10.08 13.20
N LEU A 168 11.11 10.16 12.34
CA LEU A 168 11.00 11.24 11.35
C LEU A 168 10.75 12.58 12.02
N ILE A 169 9.82 12.65 12.99
CA ILE A 169 9.45 13.88 13.69
C ILE A 169 10.48 14.31 14.74
N GLU A 170 11.22 13.36 15.33
CA GLU A 170 12.38 13.71 16.18
C GLU A 170 13.44 14.46 15.36
N LYS A 171 13.66 14.06 14.12
CA LYS A 171 14.65 14.65 13.20
C LYS A 171 14.16 15.96 12.56
N PHE A 172 12.91 16.00 12.10
CA PHE A 172 12.32 17.17 11.41
C PHE A 172 11.21 17.80 12.26
N SER A 173 11.61 18.68 13.17
CA SER A 173 10.71 19.27 14.17
C SER A 173 9.69 20.27 13.59
N ASP A 174 9.89 20.72 12.37
CA ASP A 174 9.07 21.73 11.69
C ASP A 174 7.99 21.15 10.76
N ILE A 175 7.79 19.83 10.79
CA ILE A 175 6.69 19.16 10.11
C ILE A 175 5.79 18.42 11.10
N ILE A 176 4.60 18.06 10.63
CA ILE A 176 3.65 17.16 11.31
C ILE A 176 3.45 15.96 10.43
N LEU A 177 3.50 14.76 11.02
CA LEU A 177 3.14 13.53 10.35
C LEU A 177 1.77 13.06 10.82
N VAL A 178 0.93 12.67 9.87
CA VAL A 178 -0.36 12.02 10.11
C VAL A 178 -0.38 10.68 9.36
N THR A 179 -0.86 9.61 9.99
CA THR A 179 -1.16 8.34 9.31
C THR A 179 -2.64 8.02 9.45
N VAL A 180 -3.26 7.45 8.41
CA VAL A 180 -4.72 7.28 8.30
C VAL A 180 -5.07 5.86 7.97
N ASP A 181 -5.94 5.23 8.78
CA ASP A 181 -6.64 3.98 8.45
C ASP A 181 -7.92 4.30 7.67
N PHE A 182 -8.28 3.45 6.72
CA PHE A 182 -9.46 3.57 5.86
C PHE A 182 -10.00 2.18 5.53
N ARG A 183 -11.28 2.06 5.16
CA ARG A 183 -11.90 0.77 4.86
C ARG A 183 -11.19 0.06 3.71
N LEU A 184 -11.05 -1.24 3.89
CA LEU A 184 -10.33 -2.15 3.02
C LEU A 184 -11.26 -3.27 2.52
N GLY A 185 -10.82 -3.97 1.50
CA GLY A 185 -11.45 -5.19 1.03
C GLY A 185 -12.95 -5.03 0.75
N LEU A 186 -13.73 -6.01 1.16
CA LEU A 186 -15.18 -6.05 0.95
C LEU A 186 -15.94 -4.90 1.63
N LEU A 187 -15.36 -4.24 2.62
CA LEU A 187 -16.00 -3.10 3.29
C LEU A 187 -15.69 -1.76 2.61
N GLY A 188 -14.61 -1.71 1.82
CA GLY A 188 -14.14 -0.49 1.16
C GLY A 188 -14.35 -0.43 -0.34
N PHE A 189 -14.43 -1.60 -1.02
CA PHE A 189 -14.29 -1.68 -2.47
C PHE A 189 -15.11 -2.82 -3.10
N ILE A 190 -16.43 -2.78 -2.93
CA ILE A 190 -17.36 -3.75 -3.52
C ILE A 190 -18.53 -3.03 -4.19
N ASN A 191 -18.95 -3.46 -5.37
CA ASN A 191 -20.05 -2.83 -6.10
C ASN A 191 -21.36 -3.57 -5.86
N PHE A 192 -22.30 -2.94 -5.15
CA PHE A 192 -23.64 -3.48 -4.90
C PHE A 192 -24.72 -3.06 -5.91
N SER A 193 -24.36 -2.41 -7.01
CA SER A 193 -25.36 -1.87 -7.96
C SER A 193 -26.30 -2.92 -8.54
N SER A 194 -25.85 -4.18 -8.64
CA SER A 194 -26.65 -5.31 -9.14
C SER A 194 -27.47 -6.03 -8.07
N VAL A 195 -27.34 -5.65 -6.79
CA VAL A 195 -28.03 -6.28 -5.67
C VAL A 195 -29.37 -5.56 -5.43
N PRO A 196 -30.50 -6.24 -5.19
CA PRO A 196 -31.75 -5.59 -4.80
C PRO A 196 -31.58 -4.68 -3.59
N GLY A 197 -31.97 -3.39 -3.71
CA GLY A 197 -31.71 -2.35 -2.73
C GLY A 197 -30.35 -1.66 -2.85
N GLY A 198 -29.51 -2.08 -3.80
CA GLY A 198 -28.17 -1.54 -4.05
C GLY A 198 -28.18 -0.13 -4.65
N GLU A 199 -29.31 0.33 -5.19
CA GLU A 199 -29.47 1.69 -5.73
C GLU A 199 -29.23 2.80 -4.69
N ASN A 200 -29.26 2.47 -3.40
CA ASN A 200 -28.92 3.35 -2.28
C ASN A 200 -27.47 3.22 -1.79
N TYR A 201 -26.62 2.48 -2.53
CA TYR A 201 -25.25 2.13 -2.18
C TYR A 201 -24.29 2.39 -3.36
N LYS A 202 -24.43 3.56 -3.99
CA LYS A 202 -23.76 3.90 -5.28
C LYS A 202 -22.25 4.13 -5.19
N THR A 203 -21.71 4.24 -3.98
CA THR A 203 -20.32 4.64 -3.71
C THR A 203 -19.48 3.50 -3.13
N THR A 204 -20.07 2.31 -3.00
CA THR A 204 -19.46 1.19 -2.27
C THR A 204 -18.22 0.62 -2.95
N ASN A 205 -18.07 0.86 -4.24
CA ASN A 205 -16.91 0.46 -5.04
C ASN A 205 -15.65 1.35 -4.82
N TYR A 206 -15.74 2.41 -3.99
CA TYR A 206 -14.62 3.30 -3.67
C TYR A 206 -14.72 3.96 -2.28
N LEU A 207 -15.43 3.34 -1.33
CA LEU A 207 -15.61 3.89 0.03
C LEU A 207 -14.29 4.15 0.76
N GLY A 208 -13.28 3.32 0.55
CA GLY A 208 -11.96 3.57 1.14
C GLY A 208 -11.35 4.90 0.68
N LEU A 209 -11.59 5.32 -0.57
CA LEU A 209 -11.17 6.64 -1.05
C LEU A 209 -11.99 7.77 -0.44
N LEU A 210 -13.30 7.56 -0.23
CA LEU A 210 -14.14 8.53 0.49
C LEU A 210 -13.74 8.67 1.96
N ASP A 211 -13.30 7.59 2.60
CA ASP A 211 -12.75 7.63 3.96
C ASP A 211 -11.49 8.50 4.01
N GLN A 212 -10.61 8.39 3.03
CA GLN A 212 -9.43 9.25 2.90
C GLN A 212 -9.82 10.73 2.72
N ILE A 213 -10.82 11.02 1.88
CA ILE A 213 -11.37 12.38 1.73
C ILE A 213 -11.97 12.87 3.06
N CYS A 214 -12.69 12.03 3.79
CA CYS A 214 -13.24 12.36 5.11
C CYS A 214 -12.14 12.68 6.12
N ALA A 215 -11.08 11.88 6.17
CA ALA A 215 -9.90 12.13 7.01
C ALA A 215 -9.22 13.46 6.65
N LEU A 216 -9.08 13.75 5.37
CA LEU A 216 -8.52 15.04 4.91
C LEU A 216 -9.41 16.23 5.30
N LYS A 217 -10.73 16.09 5.24
CA LYS A 217 -11.66 17.11 5.76
C LYS A 217 -11.50 17.31 7.26
N TRP A 218 -11.33 16.22 8.03
CA TRP A 218 -11.02 16.33 9.46
C TRP A 218 -9.70 17.07 9.69
N ILE A 219 -8.67 16.76 8.92
CA ILE A 219 -7.34 17.43 8.98
C ILE A 219 -7.48 18.92 8.68
N GLN A 220 -8.21 19.31 7.64
CA GLN A 220 -8.47 20.72 7.31
C GLN A 220 -9.11 21.47 8.47
N ASN A 221 -10.01 20.83 9.22
CA ASN A 221 -10.74 21.44 10.33
C ASN A 221 -9.93 21.51 11.65
N ASN A 222 -8.91 20.66 11.84
CA ASN A 222 -8.29 20.46 13.15
C ASN A 222 -6.77 20.59 13.19
N ILE A 223 -6.04 20.43 12.07
CA ILE A 223 -4.58 20.31 12.10
C ILE A 223 -3.86 21.57 12.59
N ASN A 224 -4.50 22.72 12.45
CA ASN A 224 -4.00 23.99 12.99
C ASN A 224 -3.87 23.98 14.53
N LYS A 225 -4.66 23.15 15.23
CA LYS A 225 -4.59 22.96 16.68
C LYS A 225 -3.32 22.22 17.10
N PHE A 226 -2.73 21.45 16.19
CA PHE A 226 -1.45 20.76 16.35
C PHE A 226 -0.25 21.59 15.84
N GLY A 227 -0.49 22.83 15.35
CA GLY A 227 0.52 23.72 14.77
C GLY A 227 0.74 23.52 13.27
N GLY A 228 -0.07 22.73 12.59
CA GLY A 228 -0.01 22.52 11.14
C GLY A 228 -0.74 23.60 10.35
N ASP A 229 -0.29 23.83 9.12
CA ASP A 229 -0.96 24.70 8.17
C ASP A 229 -1.85 23.85 7.24
N PRO A 230 -3.19 23.99 7.30
CA PRO A 230 -4.09 23.24 6.42
C PRO A 230 -3.86 23.55 4.93
N LYS A 231 -3.21 24.66 4.58
CA LYS A 231 -2.83 25.00 3.19
C LYS A 231 -1.53 24.34 2.73
N LYS A 232 -0.79 23.69 3.65
CA LYS A 232 0.48 23.01 3.37
C LYS A 232 0.38 21.50 3.59
N VAL A 233 -0.74 20.92 3.24
CA VAL A 233 -0.95 19.49 3.31
C VAL A 233 -0.34 18.83 2.08
N THR A 234 0.57 17.88 2.32
CA THR A 234 1.12 16.93 1.35
C THR A 234 0.62 15.56 1.70
N ILE A 235 -0.13 14.93 0.83
CA ILE A 235 -0.49 13.52 0.98
C ILE A 235 0.58 12.64 0.34
N PHE A 236 0.95 11.55 1.00
CA PHE A 236 1.88 10.60 0.45
C PHE A 236 1.45 9.17 0.76
N GLY A 237 1.86 8.25 -0.07
CA GLY A 237 1.47 6.85 0.08
C GLY A 237 2.27 5.95 -0.84
N GLN A 238 2.26 4.67 -0.52
CA GLN A 238 3.01 3.67 -1.25
C GLN A 238 2.07 2.57 -1.75
N SER A 239 2.38 1.99 -2.94
CA SER A 239 1.55 0.92 -3.51
C SER A 239 0.09 1.37 -3.70
N SER A 240 -0.89 0.61 -3.22
CA SER A 240 -2.30 1.02 -3.24
C SER A 240 -2.56 2.34 -2.49
N GLY A 241 -1.79 2.68 -1.46
CA GLY A 241 -1.82 4.02 -0.84
C GLY A 241 -1.35 5.10 -1.81
N GLY A 242 -0.29 4.83 -2.58
CA GLY A 242 0.17 5.68 -3.67
C GLY A 242 -0.85 5.79 -4.80
N SER A 243 -1.50 4.68 -5.17
CA SER A 243 -2.60 4.68 -6.16
C SER A 243 -3.80 5.46 -5.66
N SER A 244 -4.18 5.31 -4.37
CA SER A 244 -5.24 6.12 -3.76
C SER A 244 -5.02 7.60 -4.00
N ILE A 245 -3.85 8.11 -3.60
CA ILE A 245 -3.56 9.54 -3.73
C ILE A 245 -3.40 9.99 -5.18
N SER A 246 -3.06 9.08 -6.09
CA SER A 246 -3.08 9.32 -7.53
C SER A 246 -4.51 9.37 -8.09
N LEU A 247 -5.47 8.71 -7.46
CA LEU A 247 -6.90 8.74 -7.84
C LEU A 247 -7.65 9.93 -7.24
N LEU A 248 -7.27 10.39 -6.04
CA LEU A 248 -8.00 11.46 -5.33
C LEU A 248 -8.21 12.73 -6.17
N PRO A 249 -7.25 13.24 -6.98
CA PRO A 249 -7.49 14.42 -7.82
C PRO A 249 -8.60 14.26 -8.87
N LEU A 250 -8.98 13.00 -9.16
CA LEU A 250 -10.02 12.68 -10.12
C LEU A 250 -11.42 12.57 -9.50
N ILE A 251 -11.51 12.54 -8.16
CA ILE A 251 -12.73 12.32 -7.37
C ILE A 251 -13.27 13.65 -6.85
N GLU A 252 -14.57 13.89 -7.06
CA GLU A 252 -15.27 15.07 -6.56
C GLU A 252 -15.19 15.16 -5.03
N GLY A 253 -14.98 16.38 -4.52
CA GLY A 253 -14.90 16.67 -3.09
C GLY A 253 -13.52 16.47 -2.46
N SER A 254 -12.49 16.21 -3.28
CA SER A 254 -11.08 16.21 -2.87
C SER A 254 -10.40 17.57 -3.04
N GLU A 255 -11.03 18.47 -3.80
CA GLU A 255 -10.46 19.76 -4.20
C GLU A 255 -10.11 20.64 -2.99
N GLY A 256 -8.89 21.15 -2.98
CA GLY A 256 -8.41 22.06 -1.93
C GLY A 256 -8.06 21.40 -0.59
N LEU A 257 -8.23 20.08 -0.45
CA LEU A 257 -7.89 19.35 0.78
C LEU A 257 -6.38 19.11 0.94
N PHE A 258 -5.63 19.15 -0.15
CA PHE A 258 -4.17 19.01 -0.16
C PHE A 258 -3.57 19.84 -1.29
N LYS A 259 -2.30 20.19 -1.15
CA LYS A 259 -1.56 20.99 -2.13
C LYS A 259 -0.58 20.14 -2.93
N ARG A 260 -0.12 19.00 -2.37
CA ARG A 260 0.93 18.16 -2.96
C ARG A 260 0.63 16.69 -2.78
N ILE A 261 1.13 15.88 -3.69
CA ILE A 261 1.14 14.43 -3.57
C ILE A 261 2.55 13.87 -3.77
N ILE A 262 2.91 12.81 -3.01
CA ILE A 262 4.09 11.98 -3.24
C ILE A 262 3.60 10.55 -3.44
N SER A 263 3.49 10.11 -4.69
CA SER A 263 3.04 8.77 -5.02
C SER A 263 4.22 7.83 -5.22
N GLN A 264 4.37 6.90 -4.28
CA GLN A 264 5.45 5.91 -4.26
C GLN A 264 4.92 4.58 -4.77
N SER A 265 5.34 4.16 -5.97
CA SER A 265 4.87 2.93 -6.63
C SER A 265 3.34 2.82 -6.67
N GLY A 266 2.66 3.94 -6.94
CA GLY A 266 1.21 4.08 -6.88
C GLY A 266 0.56 4.35 -8.24
N PRO A 267 0.62 3.38 -9.18
CA PRO A 267 0.11 3.58 -10.53
C PRO A 267 -1.42 3.60 -10.59
N LEU A 268 -1.98 4.27 -11.59
CA LEU A 268 -3.42 4.29 -11.86
C LEU A 268 -3.97 2.90 -12.28
N SER A 269 -3.10 1.98 -12.64
CA SER A 269 -3.47 0.61 -13.05
C SER A 269 -4.03 -0.25 -11.91
N LEU A 270 -3.78 0.11 -10.62
CA LEU A 270 -4.35 -0.62 -9.49
C LEU A 270 -5.84 -0.28 -9.31
N THR A 271 -6.62 -0.55 -10.33
CA THR A 271 -8.07 -0.34 -10.39
C THR A 271 -8.73 -1.51 -11.12
N TYR A 272 -10.02 -1.71 -10.87
CA TYR A 272 -10.83 -2.73 -11.55
C TYR A 272 -11.69 -2.13 -12.67
N SER A 273 -11.94 -2.94 -13.70
CA SER A 273 -13.03 -2.72 -14.63
C SER A 273 -14.37 -3.16 -14.01
N PRO A 274 -15.51 -2.71 -14.56
CA PRO A 274 -16.83 -3.18 -14.11
C PRO A 274 -17.00 -4.71 -14.15
N ASP A 275 -16.39 -5.39 -15.14
CA ASP A 275 -16.47 -6.85 -15.26
C ASP A 275 -15.72 -7.57 -14.12
N GLN A 276 -14.56 -7.03 -13.70
CA GLN A 276 -13.80 -7.56 -12.57
C GLN A 276 -14.59 -7.40 -11.26
N CYS A 277 -15.22 -6.25 -11.04
CA CYS A 277 -16.06 -6.01 -9.87
C CYS A 277 -17.30 -6.91 -9.83
N LYS A 278 -17.90 -7.23 -10.98
CA LYS A 278 -19.01 -8.17 -11.08
C LYS A 278 -18.62 -9.57 -10.54
N SER A 279 -17.45 -10.05 -10.87
CA SER A 279 -16.95 -11.33 -10.34
C SER A 279 -16.81 -11.33 -8.81
N LEU A 280 -16.37 -10.22 -8.23
CA LEU A 280 -16.22 -10.09 -6.78
C LEU A 280 -17.58 -10.11 -6.06
N ILE A 281 -18.58 -9.38 -6.55
CA ILE A 281 -19.91 -9.37 -5.93
C ILE A 281 -20.61 -10.72 -6.02
N GLU A 282 -20.47 -11.45 -7.14
CA GLU A 282 -21.02 -12.78 -7.29
C GLU A 282 -20.46 -13.76 -6.24
N LYS A 283 -19.15 -13.74 -6.00
CA LYS A 283 -18.51 -14.52 -4.92
C LYS A 283 -19.04 -14.13 -3.53
N PHE A 284 -19.15 -12.83 -3.28
CA PHE A 284 -19.63 -12.35 -1.98
C PHE A 284 -21.07 -12.79 -1.71
N LEU A 285 -21.96 -12.73 -2.70
CA LEU A 285 -23.35 -13.18 -2.58
C LEU A 285 -23.44 -14.70 -2.35
N ASP A 286 -22.64 -15.49 -3.06
CA ASP A 286 -22.56 -16.95 -2.85
C ASP A 286 -22.15 -17.30 -1.41
N LYS A 287 -21.12 -16.64 -0.87
CA LYS A 287 -20.59 -16.90 0.46
C LYS A 287 -21.45 -16.34 1.60
N SER A 288 -22.08 -15.18 1.36
CA SER A 288 -22.95 -14.55 2.36
C SER A 288 -24.34 -15.16 2.44
N GLY A 289 -24.81 -15.73 1.33
CA GLY A 289 -26.20 -16.18 1.18
C GLY A 289 -27.24 -15.05 1.14
N GLY A 290 -26.80 -13.79 1.18
CA GLY A 290 -27.66 -12.60 1.13
C GLY A 290 -28.27 -12.40 -0.25
N LYS A 291 -29.54 -12.00 -0.29
CA LYS A 291 -30.31 -11.81 -1.54
C LYS A 291 -30.60 -10.35 -1.85
N ASN A 292 -30.46 -9.47 -0.87
CA ASN A 292 -30.72 -8.04 -0.96
C ASN A 292 -29.84 -7.29 0.05
N MET A 293 -29.80 -5.98 -0.01
CA MET A 293 -28.97 -5.15 0.87
C MET A 293 -29.36 -5.24 2.34
N GLU A 294 -30.63 -5.49 2.67
CA GLU A 294 -31.07 -5.65 4.07
C GLU A 294 -30.44 -6.91 4.70
N ASP A 295 -30.45 -8.04 3.97
CA ASP A 295 -29.76 -9.26 4.40
C ASP A 295 -28.27 -8.99 4.62
N LEU A 296 -27.61 -8.32 3.66
CA LEU A 296 -26.16 -8.08 3.69
C LEU A 296 -25.76 -7.15 4.84
N VAL A 297 -26.49 -6.06 5.07
CA VAL A 297 -26.22 -5.14 6.19
C VAL A 297 -26.39 -5.81 7.55
N SER A 298 -27.27 -6.81 7.66
CA SER A 298 -27.52 -7.55 8.89
C SER A 298 -26.45 -8.59 9.25
N ILE A 299 -25.55 -8.93 8.33
CA ILE A 299 -24.48 -9.91 8.55
C ILE A 299 -23.60 -9.47 9.72
N SER A 300 -23.24 -10.40 10.63
CA SER A 300 -22.36 -10.09 11.75
C SER A 300 -20.92 -9.77 11.28
N GLU A 301 -20.20 -8.95 12.05
CA GLU A 301 -18.78 -8.67 11.81
C GLU A 301 -17.95 -9.96 11.69
N ALA A 302 -18.23 -10.95 12.55
CA ALA A 302 -17.55 -12.24 12.51
C ALA A 302 -17.77 -12.98 11.19
N LYS A 303 -19.01 -12.95 10.63
CA LYS A 303 -19.30 -13.57 9.34
C LYS A 303 -18.68 -12.81 8.17
N ILE A 304 -18.56 -11.48 8.26
CA ILE A 304 -17.83 -10.70 7.24
C ILE A 304 -16.34 -11.07 7.23
N LYS A 305 -15.72 -11.23 8.40
CA LYS A 305 -14.32 -11.71 8.52
C LYS A 305 -14.16 -13.08 7.87
N GLU A 306 -15.05 -14.04 8.20
CA GLU A 306 -15.04 -15.38 7.61
C GLU A 306 -15.16 -15.33 6.08
N ILE A 307 -16.11 -14.57 5.54
CA ILE A 307 -16.32 -14.42 4.10
C ILE A 307 -15.07 -13.80 3.44
N ASN A 308 -14.49 -12.78 4.07
CA ASN A 308 -13.29 -12.14 3.56
C ASN A 308 -12.11 -13.10 3.44
N GLU A 309 -11.95 -14.00 4.43
CA GLU A 309 -10.94 -15.06 4.39
C GLU A 309 -11.26 -16.15 3.35
N GLU A 310 -12.55 -16.53 3.20
CA GLU A 310 -12.97 -17.55 2.24
C GLU A 310 -12.84 -17.09 0.78
N ILE A 311 -13.16 -15.84 0.49
CA ILE A 311 -12.99 -15.25 -0.85
C ILE A 311 -11.51 -15.21 -1.18
N ASN A 312 -10.66 -14.95 -0.17
CA ASN A 312 -9.20 -14.94 -0.27
C ASN A 312 -8.70 -14.10 -1.46
N ASP A 313 -9.41 -13.02 -1.77
CA ASP A 313 -9.01 -12.04 -2.77
C ASP A 313 -8.07 -11.03 -2.09
N TYR A 314 -6.78 -11.15 -2.38
CA TYR A 314 -5.73 -10.32 -1.77
C TYR A 314 -5.74 -8.87 -2.25
N ALA A 315 -6.46 -8.59 -3.32
CA ALA A 315 -6.60 -7.26 -3.87
C ALA A 315 -8.08 -6.93 -4.06
N ASN A 316 -8.48 -5.73 -3.64
CA ASN A 316 -9.83 -5.20 -3.81
C ASN A 316 -9.69 -3.78 -4.31
N TYR A 317 -9.46 -3.64 -5.62
CA TYR A 317 -9.18 -2.34 -6.22
C TYR A 317 -10.44 -1.50 -6.44
N PRO A 318 -10.33 -0.15 -6.38
CA PRO A 318 -11.41 0.75 -6.77
C PRO A 318 -11.87 0.48 -8.21
N GLU A 319 -13.17 0.57 -8.46
CA GLU A 319 -13.74 0.37 -9.78
C GLU A 319 -13.72 1.65 -10.61
N ARG A 320 -13.31 1.53 -11.86
CA ARG A 320 -13.49 2.56 -12.89
C ARG A 320 -14.89 2.42 -13.48
N ASP A 321 -15.88 2.98 -12.78
CA ASP A 321 -17.30 2.83 -13.10
C ASP A 321 -17.81 3.83 -14.15
N GLY A 322 -16.98 4.78 -14.56
CA GLY A 322 -17.33 5.84 -15.50
C GLY A 322 -18.24 6.93 -14.89
N ILE A 323 -18.56 6.84 -13.61
CA ILE A 323 -19.41 7.78 -12.87
C ILE A 323 -18.57 8.51 -11.81
N ASN A 324 -18.00 7.78 -10.88
CA ASN A 324 -17.19 8.30 -9.77
C ASN A 324 -15.70 8.32 -10.12
N LEU A 325 -15.24 7.27 -10.81
CA LEU A 325 -13.93 7.19 -11.42
C LEU A 325 -14.07 7.02 -12.93
N PRO A 326 -13.39 7.84 -13.75
CA PRO A 326 -13.42 7.70 -15.21
C PRO A 326 -13.03 6.29 -15.65
N LEU A 327 -13.60 5.80 -16.75
CA LEU A 327 -13.16 4.55 -17.37
C LEU A 327 -11.70 4.65 -17.84
N ASP A 328 -11.34 5.80 -18.39
CA ASP A 328 -9.95 6.16 -18.72
C ASP A 328 -9.44 7.20 -17.69
N LEU A 329 -8.58 6.74 -16.78
CA LEU A 329 -8.01 7.58 -15.73
C LEU A 329 -6.94 8.54 -16.26
N TYR A 330 -6.25 8.16 -17.34
CA TYR A 330 -5.21 9.00 -17.94
C TYR A 330 -5.80 10.22 -18.62
N GLU A 331 -6.98 10.10 -19.23
CA GLU A 331 -7.69 11.23 -19.84
C GLU A 331 -8.06 12.30 -18.81
N GLY A 332 -8.31 11.91 -17.55
CA GLY A 332 -8.50 12.84 -16.45
C GLY A 332 -7.30 13.75 -16.24
N TYR A 333 -6.09 13.20 -16.20
CA TYR A 333 -4.85 13.98 -16.07
C TYR A 333 -4.55 14.78 -17.33
N LYS A 334 -4.73 14.21 -18.50
CA LYS A 334 -4.55 14.86 -19.79
C LYS A 334 -5.46 16.07 -19.96
N SER A 335 -6.70 16.01 -19.44
CA SER A 335 -7.63 17.14 -19.42
C SER A 335 -7.29 18.21 -18.38
N GLY A 336 -6.21 18.03 -17.60
CA GLY A 336 -5.71 18.98 -16.62
C GLY A 336 -6.32 18.86 -15.22
N LYS A 337 -7.04 17.77 -14.89
CA LYS A 337 -7.41 17.51 -13.50
C LYS A 337 -6.14 17.37 -12.66
N GLY A 338 -6.11 18.02 -11.51
CA GLY A 338 -4.96 18.00 -10.60
C GLY A 338 -3.78 18.86 -11.00
N LYS A 339 -3.80 19.62 -12.12
CA LYS A 339 -2.67 20.44 -12.59
C LYS A 339 -2.13 21.45 -11.58
N ASP A 340 -2.97 21.89 -10.63
CA ASP A 340 -2.59 22.86 -9.58
C ASP A 340 -2.01 22.17 -8.31
N ILE A 341 -1.82 20.85 -8.36
CA ILE A 341 -1.25 20.02 -7.30
C ILE A 341 0.20 19.69 -7.69
N ASP A 342 1.17 20.03 -6.83
CA ASP A 342 2.55 19.61 -7.08
C ASP A 342 2.67 18.08 -6.92
N MET A 343 3.38 17.39 -7.83
CA MET A 343 3.50 15.94 -7.82
C MET A 343 4.96 15.46 -7.79
N LEU A 344 5.27 14.60 -6.82
CA LEU A 344 6.48 13.79 -6.78
C LEU A 344 6.08 12.33 -6.96
N LEU A 345 6.44 11.75 -8.08
CA LEU A 345 6.03 10.41 -8.50
C LEU A 345 7.26 9.51 -8.61
N GLY A 346 7.10 8.23 -8.37
CA GLY A 346 8.23 7.33 -8.62
C GLY A 346 7.93 5.87 -8.33
N THR A 347 8.92 5.05 -8.67
CA THR A 347 8.89 3.60 -8.54
C THR A 347 10.23 3.07 -8.05
N ASN A 348 10.25 1.80 -7.65
CA ASN A 348 11.46 1.07 -7.36
C ASN A 348 11.93 0.33 -8.62
N LYS A 349 13.21 0.06 -8.70
CA LYS A 349 13.82 -0.56 -9.90
C LYS A 349 13.31 -2.00 -10.12
N ASP A 350 13.11 -2.74 -9.04
CA ASP A 350 12.85 -4.19 -9.06
C ASP A 350 11.50 -4.53 -8.39
N GLU A 351 10.44 -3.74 -8.63
CA GLU A 351 9.14 -3.78 -7.96
C GLU A 351 8.60 -5.20 -7.74
N VAL A 352 8.48 -5.97 -8.81
CA VAL A 352 7.74 -7.23 -8.83
C VAL A 352 8.52 -8.39 -8.18
N ARG A 353 9.82 -8.25 -7.95
CA ARG A 353 10.65 -9.31 -7.37
C ARG A 353 10.18 -9.74 -5.97
N HIS A 354 9.58 -8.83 -5.21
CA HIS A 354 9.02 -9.15 -3.90
C HIS A 354 7.95 -10.26 -3.98
N TRP A 355 6.99 -10.16 -4.90
CA TRP A 355 5.93 -11.17 -5.04
C TRP A 355 6.46 -12.52 -5.54
N ILE A 356 7.44 -12.49 -6.43
CA ILE A 356 8.09 -13.71 -6.93
C ILE A 356 8.75 -14.47 -5.78
N LYS A 357 9.46 -13.78 -4.89
CA LYS A 357 10.09 -14.42 -3.74
C LYS A 357 9.07 -14.91 -2.71
N SER A 358 8.03 -14.15 -2.43
CA SER A 358 7.01 -14.56 -1.47
C SER A 358 6.28 -15.83 -1.90
N MET A 359 6.04 -16.01 -3.21
CA MET A 359 5.53 -17.27 -3.74
C MET A 359 6.54 -18.41 -3.66
N GLY A 360 7.85 -18.11 -3.76
CA GLY A 360 8.94 -19.07 -3.53
C GLY A 360 9.03 -19.57 -2.10
N TYR A 361 8.65 -18.77 -1.11
CA TYR A 361 8.69 -19.15 0.31
C TYR A 361 7.71 -20.29 0.64
N TYR A 362 6.54 -20.31 0.01
CA TYR A 362 5.60 -21.44 0.12
C TYR A 362 6.06 -22.68 -0.65
N SER A 363 7.02 -22.54 -1.56
CA SER A 363 7.56 -23.60 -2.39
C SER A 363 8.81 -24.28 -1.79
N ASN A 364 9.35 -23.82 -0.66
CA ASN A 364 10.53 -24.41 -0.02
C ASN A 364 10.33 -25.88 0.40
N LEU A 365 9.12 -26.39 0.33
CA LEU A 365 8.88 -27.81 0.61
C LEU A 365 9.19 -28.75 -0.57
N ILE A 366 9.18 -28.30 -1.87
CA ILE A 366 9.35 -29.30 -3.00
C ILE A 366 9.95 -28.75 -4.30
N SER A 367 10.78 -27.91 -4.39
CA SER A 367 11.26 -27.34 -5.66
C SER A 367 10.66 -25.98 -5.98
N GLY A 368 10.83 -25.06 -5.05
CA GLY A 368 10.54 -23.67 -5.27
C GLY A 368 11.07 -23.16 -6.59
N GLU A 369 12.21 -23.70 -7.00
CA GLU A 369 12.84 -23.45 -8.28
C GLU A 369 12.00 -23.94 -9.47
N PHE A 370 11.28 -25.05 -9.37
CA PHE A 370 10.42 -25.55 -10.46
C PHE A 370 9.15 -24.69 -10.61
N ILE A 371 8.46 -24.39 -9.51
CA ILE A 371 7.26 -23.52 -9.52
C ILE A 371 7.64 -22.11 -9.95
N TYR A 372 8.76 -21.60 -9.46
CA TYR A 372 9.33 -20.32 -9.81
C TYR A 372 9.71 -20.25 -11.30
N LYS A 373 10.41 -21.26 -11.85
CA LYS A 373 10.86 -21.27 -13.25
C LYS A 373 9.75 -21.55 -14.25
N HIS A 374 8.71 -22.31 -13.88
CA HIS A 374 7.69 -22.79 -14.80
C HIS A 374 6.27 -22.34 -14.46
N GLY A 375 5.91 -22.23 -13.19
CA GLY A 375 4.58 -21.84 -12.75
C GLY A 375 4.33 -20.34 -12.94
N MET A 376 5.27 -19.49 -12.51
CA MET A 376 5.13 -18.04 -12.59
C MET A 376 5.04 -17.52 -14.03
N PRO A 377 5.92 -17.95 -14.97
CA PRO A 377 5.75 -17.53 -16.36
C PRO A 377 4.40 -17.92 -16.96
N ALA A 378 3.87 -19.10 -16.60
CA ALA A 378 2.56 -19.54 -17.08
C ALA A 378 1.41 -18.70 -16.52
N LEU A 379 1.52 -18.23 -15.29
CA LEU A 379 0.57 -17.30 -14.69
C LEU A 379 0.58 -15.94 -15.40
N TYR A 380 1.75 -15.35 -15.58
CA TYR A 380 1.90 -14.07 -16.30
C TYR A 380 1.42 -14.15 -17.75
N GLU A 381 1.65 -15.27 -18.45
CA GLU A 381 1.15 -15.49 -19.80
C GLU A 381 -0.38 -15.47 -19.92
N THR A 382 -1.11 -15.70 -18.83
CA THR A 382 -2.58 -15.66 -18.86
C THR A 382 -3.10 -14.26 -19.14
N ASP A 383 -2.49 -13.21 -18.57
CA ASP A 383 -2.85 -11.83 -18.88
C ASP A 383 -2.44 -11.44 -20.31
N ILE A 384 -1.26 -11.85 -20.73
CA ILE A 384 -0.79 -11.62 -22.10
C ILE A 384 -1.72 -12.26 -23.14
N ARG A 385 -2.34 -13.42 -22.82
CA ARG A 385 -3.31 -14.07 -23.72
C ARG A 385 -4.56 -13.25 -23.99
N LYS A 386 -4.93 -12.33 -23.10
CA LYS A 386 -6.08 -11.43 -23.26
C LYS A 386 -5.83 -10.33 -24.29
N LEU A 387 -4.57 -10.06 -24.62
CA LEU A 387 -4.19 -9.04 -25.58
C LEU A 387 -4.62 -9.42 -27.00
N SER A 388 -4.83 -8.41 -27.84
CA SER A 388 -4.96 -8.59 -29.28
C SER A 388 -3.69 -9.21 -29.86
N ASP A 389 -3.75 -9.78 -31.07
CA ASP A 389 -2.55 -10.34 -31.70
C ASP A 389 -1.54 -9.22 -32.06
N GLU A 390 -2.02 -8.01 -32.37
CA GLU A 390 -1.19 -6.83 -32.60
C GLU A 390 -0.46 -6.43 -31.31
N ASP A 391 -1.17 -6.35 -30.16
CA ASP A 391 -0.58 -5.95 -28.89
C ASP A 391 0.39 -6.99 -28.33
N LYS A 392 0.20 -8.28 -28.68
CA LYS A 392 1.18 -9.33 -28.34
C LYS A 392 2.54 -9.13 -29.02
N GLU A 393 2.59 -8.42 -30.16
CA GLU A 393 3.88 -8.09 -30.80
C GLU A 393 4.71 -7.16 -29.93
N TYR A 394 4.11 -6.16 -29.28
CA TYR A 394 4.83 -5.29 -28.33
C TYR A 394 5.48 -6.10 -27.21
N VAL A 395 4.75 -7.09 -26.67
CA VAL A 395 5.30 -7.98 -25.63
C VAL A 395 6.45 -8.83 -26.18
N ARG A 396 6.33 -9.38 -27.39
CA ARG A 396 7.38 -10.19 -28.02
C ARG A 396 8.64 -9.36 -28.25
N GLU A 397 8.48 -8.16 -28.77
CA GLU A 397 9.59 -7.24 -29.00
C GLU A 397 10.25 -6.82 -27.70
N PHE A 398 9.46 -6.48 -26.66
CA PHE A 398 9.98 -6.20 -25.34
C PHE A 398 10.82 -7.38 -24.78
N MET A 399 10.35 -8.61 -24.97
CA MET A 399 11.11 -9.80 -24.53
C MET A 399 12.37 -10.01 -25.36
N HIS A 400 12.38 -9.59 -26.64
CA HIS A 400 13.52 -9.74 -27.55
C HIS A 400 14.66 -8.78 -27.22
N ILE A 401 14.35 -7.52 -26.92
CA ILE A 401 15.36 -6.50 -26.61
C ILE A 401 16.04 -6.69 -25.24
N GLN A 402 15.51 -7.58 -24.41
CA GLN A 402 16.14 -7.91 -23.13
C GLN A 402 17.36 -8.82 -23.33
N ASN A 403 18.23 -8.84 -22.31
CA ASN A 403 19.42 -9.69 -22.30
C ASN A 403 19.06 -11.14 -22.70
N PRO A 404 19.60 -11.67 -23.81
CA PRO A 404 19.27 -13.02 -24.30
C PRO A 404 19.66 -14.13 -23.33
N TYR A 405 20.63 -13.89 -22.44
CA TYR A 405 21.08 -14.85 -21.43
C TYR A 405 20.28 -14.81 -20.14
N GLN A 406 19.36 -13.86 -20.02
CA GLN A 406 18.50 -13.75 -18.85
C GLN A 406 17.43 -14.83 -18.88
N GLU A 407 17.19 -15.49 -17.73
CA GLU A 407 16.12 -16.48 -17.60
C GLU A 407 14.74 -15.85 -17.86
N ARG A 408 13.83 -16.63 -18.42
CA ARG A 408 12.48 -16.14 -18.81
C ARG A 408 11.73 -15.48 -17.66
N ILE A 409 11.87 -16.01 -16.43
CA ILE A 409 11.21 -15.43 -15.25
C ILE A 409 11.64 -13.99 -15.01
N TRP A 410 12.92 -13.69 -15.15
CA TRP A 410 13.44 -12.33 -14.96
C TRP A 410 13.01 -11.38 -16.07
N LYS A 411 12.90 -11.87 -17.31
CA LYS A 411 12.33 -11.10 -18.41
C LYS A 411 10.87 -10.75 -18.15
N MET A 412 10.08 -11.72 -17.66
CA MET A 412 8.69 -11.50 -17.28
C MET A 412 8.56 -10.55 -16.09
N THR A 413 9.44 -10.68 -15.09
CA THR A 413 9.51 -9.76 -13.95
C THR A 413 9.74 -8.32 -14.41
N GLU A 414 10.65 -8.15 -15.36
CA GLU A 414 10.95 -6.84 -15.94
C GLU A 414 9.76 -6.29 -16.72
N PHE A 415 9.07 -7.13 -17.51
CA PHE A 415 7.83 -6.74 -18.18
C PHE A 415 6.79 -6.21 -17.19
N TYR A 416 6.56 -6.90 -16.06
CA TYR A 416 5.60 -6.45 -15.05
C TYR A 416 6.07 -5.22 -14.26
N ASN A 417 7.36 -5.05 -14.02
CA ASN A 417 7.91 -3.80 -13.47
C ASN A 417 7.51 -2.60 -14.36
N GLU A 418 7.62 -2.80 -15.69
CA GLU A 418 7.32 -1.74 -16.66
C GLU A 418 5.82 -1.52 -16.80
N VAL A 419 5.03 -2.57 -17.12
CA VAL A 419 3.63 -2.42 -17.52
C VAL A 419 2.69 -2.13 -16.34
N VAL A 420 3.02 -2.59 -15.12
CA VAL A 420 2.19 -2.35 -13.94
C VAL A 420 2.59 -1.05 -13.23
N PHE A 421 3.89 -0.78 -13.11
CA PHE A 421 4.38 0.32 -12.25
C PHE A 421 5.00 1.46 -13.05
N ARG A 422 6.12 1.24 -13.73
CA ARG A 422 6.93 2.35 -14.23
C ARG A 422 6.27 3.09 -15.39
N THR A 423 5.81 2.41 -16.42
CA THR A 423 5.18 3.06 -17.58
C THR A 423 3.89 3.79 -17.21
N PRO A 424 2.98 3.23 -16.37
CA PRO A 424 1.84 3.97 -15.84
C PRO A 424 2.21 5.25 -15.09
N MET A 425 3.25 5.20 -14.24
CA MET A 425 3.70 6.38 -13.48
C MET A 425 4.33 7.44 -14.39
N ASN A 426 5.13 7.01 -15.39
CA ASN A 426 5.70 7.90 -16.40
C ASN A 426 4.59 8.59 -17.20
N LYS A 427 3.55 7.85 -17.60
CA LYS A 427 2.42 8.41 -18.36
C LYS A 427 1.60 9.42 -17.55
N MET A 428 1.40 9.15 -16.27
CA MET A 428 0.78 10.11 -15.37
C MET A 428 1.64 11.38 -15.25
N ALA A 429 2.97 11.23 -15.09
CA ALA A 429 3.89 12.37 -15.04
C ALA A 429 3.87 13.18 -16.35
N GLU A 430 3.83 12.52 -17.49
CA GLU A 430 3.75 13.13 -18.81
C GLU A 430 2.50 14.00 -18.92
N TYR A 431 1.32 13.44 -18.77
CA TYR A 431 0.07 14.18 -18.91
C TYR A 431 -0.09 15.32 -17.88
N HIS A 432 0.33 15.09 -16.65
CA HIS A 432 0.28 16.13 -15.64
C HIS A 432 1.23 17.31 -15.97
N SER A 433 2.45 17.01 -16.44
CA SER A 433 3.41 18.06 -16.84
C SER A 433 2.96 18.80 -18.10
N GLU A 434 2.41 18.10 -19.09
CA GLU A 434 1.87 18.71 -20.33
C GLU A 434 0.65 19.59 -20.06
N ALA A 435 -0.16 19.26 -19.06
CA ALA A 435 -1.25 20.11 -18.57
C ALA A 435 -0.76 21.35 -17.80
N GLY A 436 0.55 21.50 -17.61
CA GLY A 436 1.18 22.62 -16.90
C GLY A 436 1.39 22.37 -15.42
N GLY A 437 1.24 21.16 -14.95
CA GLY A 437 1.47 20.76 -13.56
C GLY A 437 2.95 20.71 -13.17
N ASN A 438 3.24 20.92 -11.90
CA ASN A 438 4.59 20.83 -11.34
C ASN A 438 4.89 19.39 -10.96
N THR A 439 5.70 18.70 -11.76
CA THR A 439 5.94 17.26 -11.67
C THR A 439 7.42 16.96 -11.48
N TYR A 440 7.71 16.01 -10.59
CA TYR A 440 9.04 15.43 -10.38
C TYR A 440 8.93 13.91 -10.43
N LEU A 441 9.96 13.24 -10.98
CA LEU A 441 9.96 11.78 -11.12
C LEU A 441 11.22 11.18 -10.49
N TYR A 442 11.09 10.04 -9.79
CA TYR A 442 12.23 9.30 -9.26
C TYR A 442 12.21 7.81 -9.61
N LEU A 443 13.38 7.19 -9.54
CA LEU A 443 13.57 5.75 -9.53
C LEU A 443 14.45 5.39 -8.34
N TRP A 444 13.92 4.61 -7.40
CA TRP A 444 14.70 4.07 -6.29
C TRP A 444 15.52 2.87 -6.78
N THR A 445 16.84 2.92 -6.64
CA THR A 445 17.77 1.92 -7.19
C THR A 445 18.66 1.26 -6.13
N TYR A 446 18.55 1.66 -4.85
CA TYR A 446 19.35 1.07 -3.78
C TYR A 446 18.76 -0.28 -3.37
N PRO A 447 19.50 -1.39 -3.55
CA PRO A 447 19.01 -2.72 -3.27
C PRO A 447 19.10 -3.06 -1.78
N GLY A 448 18.28 -4.02 -1.33
CA GLY A 448 18.41 -4.68 -0.05
C GLY A 448 19.62 -5.63 0.02
N GLU A 449 19.73 -6.35 1.14
CA GLU A 449 20.74 -7.38 1.37
C GLU A 449 20.56 -8.59 0.44
N ASP A 450 19.30 -8.94 0.18
CA ASP A 450 18.96 -10.03 -0.72
C ASP A 450 19.01 -9.58 -2.18
N GLU A 451 20.04 -9.98 -2.88
CA GLU A 451 20.28 -9.64 -4.29
C GLU A 451 19.12 -10.11 -5.21
N THR A 452 18.38 -11.16 -4.83
CA THR A 452 17.24 -11.66 -5.60
C THR A 452 16.05 -10.71 -5.54
N LEU A 453 15.91 -9.97 -4.43
CA LEU A 453 14.91 -8.92 -4.27
C LEU A 453 15.32 -7.62 -4.98
N GLY A 454 16.61 -7.30 -5.00
CA GLY A 454 17.11 -6.03 -5.52
C GLY A 454 16.50 -4.83 -4.79
N ALA A 455 16.17 -3.79 -5.54
CA ALA A 455 15.41 -2.63 -5.07
C ALA A 455 13.90 -2.92 -5.21
N CYS A 456 13.39 -3.82 -4.38
CA CYS A 456 12.03 -4.36 -4.48
C CYS A 456 10.96 -3.37 -3.98
N HIS A 457 9.70 -3.72 -4.21
CA HIS A 457 8.53 -2.98 -3.70
C HIS A 457 8.61 -2.76 -2.18
N ASN A 458 8.24 -1.58 -1.70
CA ASN A 458 8.27 -1.12 -0.30
C ASN A 458 9.66 -0.79 0.30
N ILE A 459 10.76 -1.11 -0.38
CA ILE A 459 12.10 -1.02 0.22
C ILE A 459 12.45 0.41 0.69
N GLU A 460 11.96 1.45 0.00
CA GLU A 460 12.26 2.84 0.30
C GLU A 460 11.58 3.34 1.58
N LEU A 461 10.49 2.69 2.03
CA LEU A 461 9.70 3.16 3.17
C LEU A 461 10.48 3.24 4.48
N SER A 462 11.33 2.23 4.77
CA SER A 462 12.17 2.26 5.97
C SER A 462 13.13 3.45 5.98
N TYR A 463 13.57 3.89 4.80
CA TYR A 463 14.42 5.08 4.62
C TYR A 463 13.63 6.36 4.83
N ILE A 464 12.44 6.48 4.21
CA ILE A 464 11.61 7.70 4.30
C ILE A 464 11.10 7.94 5.71
N PHE A 465 10.62 6.89 6.41
CA PHE A 465 10.17 6.97 7.80
C PHE A 465 11.31 6.99 8.83
N ASN A 466 12.56 6.80 8.39
CA ASN A 466 13.73 6.65 9.26
C ASN A 466 13.63 5.45 10.23
N ASN A 467 12.92 4.40 9.82
CA ASN A 467 12.73 3.17 10.60
C ASN A 467 13.61 2.05 10.05
N LEU A 468 14.93 2.30 9.98
CA LEU A 468 15.92 1.41 9.37
C LEU A 468 16.06 0.06 10.09
N GLN A 469 15.53 -0.07 11.31
CA GLN A 469 15.45 -1.33 12.05
C GLN A 469 14.34 -2.25 11.54
N GLU A 470 13.42 -1.76 10.72
CA GLU A 470 12.37 -2.56 10.09
C GLU A 470 12.92 -3.18 8.78
N THR A 471 13.47 -4.38 8.91
CA THR A 471 14.37 -4.99 7.90
C THR A 471 13.68 -5.95 6.93
N LEU A 472 12.34 -6.02 6.93
CA LEU A 472 11.58 -6.97 6.11
C LEU A 472 11.97 -6.93 4.62
N PHE A 473 12.18 -5.72 4.07
CA PHE A 473 12.53 -5.51 2.66
C PHE A 473 14.01 -5.24 2.44
N THR A 474 14.69 -4.64 3.41
CA THR A 474 16.08 -4.21 3.30
C THR A 474 17.08 -5.28 3.72
N GLY A 475 16.68 -6.24 4.58
CA GLY A 475 17.64 -7.01 5.35
C GLY A 475 18.50 -6.08 6.22
N ASN A 476 19.72 -6.48 6.53
CA ASN A 476 20.65 -5.67 7.31
C ASN A 476 21.41 -4.63 6.45
N LYS A 477 21.24 -4.65 5.13
CA LYS A 477 21.87 -3.71 4.21
C LYS A 477 21.07 -2.41 4.16
N VAL A 478 21.38 -1.50 5.07
CA VAL A 478 20.78 -0.17 5.13
C VAL A 478 21.86 0.92 5.06
N SER A 479 21.52 2.07 4.49
CA SER A 479 22.40 3.24 4.42
C SER A 479 21.73 4.43 5.14
N PRO A 480 22.18 4.75 6.36
CA PRO A 480 21.70 5.95 7.07
C PRO A 480 21.97 7.25 6.31
N GLU A 481 23.07 7.31 5.55
CA GLU A 481 23.38 8.46 4.70
C GLU A 481 22.33 8.64 3.59
N LEU A 482 21.98 7.56 2.87
CA LEU A 482 20.95 7.58 1.85
C LEU A 482 19.59 7.95 2.46
N ALA A 483 19.26 7.42 3.65
CA ALA A 483 18.05 7.78 4.37
C ALA A 483 18.00 9.28 4.65
N ASN A 484 19.11 9.87 5.12
CA ASN A 484 19.18 11.31 5.38
C ASN A 484 18.90 12.14 4.12
N LYS A 485 19.53 11.77 3.00
CA LYS A 485 19.37 12.48 1.72
C LYS A 485 17.95 12.35 1.17
N ALA A 486 17.39 11.13 1.16
CA ALA A 486 16.04 10.89 0.69
C ALA A 486 14.98 11.63 1.55
N GLN A 487 15.10 11.57 2.87
CA GLN A 487 14.21 12.30 3.77
C GLN A 487 14.26 13.81 3.51
N GLU A 488 15.45 14.39 3.34
CA GLU A 488 15.59 15.82 3.03
C GLU A 488 14.82 16.18 1.74
N MET A 489 14.92 15.37 0.69
CA MET A 489 14.19 15.56 -0.56
C MET A 489 12.67 15.53 -0.36
N TRP A 490 12.14 14.51 0.35
CA TRP A 490 10.70 14.39 0.64
C TRP A 490 10.19 15.55 1.49
N ILE A 491 10.94 15.93 2.52
CA ILE A 491 10.59 17.02 3.42
C ILE A 491 10.65 18.38 2.70
N ASN A 492 11.66 18.61 1.86
CA ASN A 492 11.74 19.84 1.06
C ASN A 492 10.55 19.95 0.10
N PHE A 493 10.19 18.83 -0.56
CA PHE A 493 9.00 18.80 -1.40
C PHE A 493 7.72 19.11 -0.59
N ALA A 494 7.56 18.53 0.59
CA ALA A 494 6.42 18.80 1.46
C ALA A 494 6.36 20.26 1.91
N ARG A 495 7.50 20.90 2.14
CA ARG A 495 7.59 22.34 2.53
C ARG A 495 7.31 23.28 1.37
N THR A 496 7.87 23.00 0.20
CA THR A 496 8.02 24.00 -0.86
C THR A 496 7.40 23.60 -2.20
N GLY A 497 7.16 22.32 -2.44
CA GLY A 497 6.81 21.76 -3.76
C GLY A 497 8.03 21.50 -4.66
N ASN A 498 9.26 21.66 -4.12
CA ASN A 498 10.50 21.37 -4.82
C ASN A 498 11.35 20.39 -3.98
N PRO A 499 11.70 19.20 -4.49
CA PRO A 499 12.48 18.21 -3.75
C PRO A 499 14.00 18.47 -3.77
N SER A 500 14.49 19.50 -4.47
CA SER A 500 15.92 19.84 -4.51
C SER A 500 16.49 20.07 -3.12
N THR A 501 17.73 19.67 -2.93
CA THR A 501 18.53 19.97 -1.72
C THR A 501 19.71 20.87 -2.08
N SER A 502 20.50 21.23 -1.11
CA SER A 502 21.75 21.97 -1.37
C SER A 502 22.78 21.15 -2.18
N GLU A 503 22.69 19.81 -2.10
CA GLU A 503 23.62 18.88 -2.77
C GLU A 503 23.09 18.42 -4.14
N TYR A 504 21.75 18.30 -4.28
CA TYR A 504 21.11 17.73 -5.48
C TYR A 504 20.08 18.69 -6.06
N ASN A 505 20.34 19.16 -7.28
CA ASN A 505 19.34 19.88 -8.07
C ASN A 505 18.42 18.88 -8.74
N TRP A 506 17.16 18.85 -8.34
CA TRP A 506 16.14 17.97 -8.92
C TRP A 506 15.31 18.77 -9.93
N GLU A 507 15.53 18.52 -11.20
CA GLU A 507 14.81 19.21 -12.26
C GLU A 507 13.40 18.63 -12.42
N LYS A 508 12.47 19.50 -12.85
CA LYS A 508 11.11 19.09 -13.17
C LYS A 508 11.09 18.08 -14.33
N TYR A 509 10.14 17.18 -14.25
CA TYR A 509 9.84 16.28 -15.38
C TYR A 509 9.23 17.06 -16.53
N ASP A 510 9.62 16.73 -17.74
CA ASP A 510 9.00 17.15 -19.00
C ASP A 510 8.99 15.98 -20.00
N SER A 511 8.05 15.99 -20.95
CA SER A 511 7.86 14.90 -21.91
C SER A 511 8.96 14.78 -22.97
N ASN A 512 9.83 15.78 -23.12
CA ASN A 512 10.93 15.73 -24.09
C ASN A 512 12.17 15.04 -23.52
N THR A 513 12.57 15.43 -22.32
CA THR A 513 13.80 14.90 -21.68
C THR A 513 13.51 13.76 -20.69
N ARG A 514 12.26 13.65 -20.20
CA ARG A 514 11.81 12.59 -19.25
C ARG A 514 12.74 12.41 -18.06
N LYS A 515 13.21 13.53 -17.50
CA LYS A 515 14.19 13.55 -16.40
C LYS A 515 13.67 12.84 -15.16
N THR A 516 14.45 11.87 -14.70
CA THR A 516 14.15 11.03 -13.55
C THR A 516 15.33 11.08 -12.59
N MET A 517 15.08 11.36 -11.29
CA MET A 517 16.08 11.31 -10.24
C MET A 517 16.31 9.85 -9.82
N PHE A 518 17.49 9.31 -10.08
CA PHE A 518 17.91 8.04 -9.52
C PHE A 518 18.34 8.24 -8.08
N ILE A 519 17.77 7.41 -7.17
CA ILE A 519 18.09 7.45 -5.74
C ILE A 519 18.63 6.07 -5.35
N GLY A 520 19.93 6.00 -5.12
CA GLY A 520 20.61 4.75 -4.83
C GLY A 520 22.05 4.98 -4.37
N GLU A 521 22.98 4.10 -4.74
CA GLU A 521 24.41 4.29 -4.46
C GLU A 521 24.93 5.62 -5.04
N GLN A 522 24.38 6.02 -6.17
CA GLN A 522 24.55 7.34 -6.76
C GLN A 522 23.20 8.02 -6.86
N ILE A 523 23.15 9.28 -6.46
CA ILE A 523 21.99 10.14 -6.67
C ILE A 523 22.29 11.04 -7.86
N LYS A 524 21.51 10.90 -8.95
CA LYS A 524 21.74 11.66 -10.19
C LYS A 524 20.47 11.75 -11.05
N MET A 525 20.36 12.82 -11.82
CA MET A 525 19.36 12.91 -12.89
C MET A 525 19.74 12.03 -14.09
N VAL A 526 18.75 11.34 -14.64
CA VAL A 526 18.87 10.51 -15.85
C VAL A 526 17.74 10.88 -16.81
N GLU A 527 18.05 11.02 -18.08
CA GLU A 527 17.08 11.32 -19.13
C GLU A 527 16.57 10.03 -19.77
N ASP A 528 15.28 9.99 -20.02
CA ASP A 528 14.53 8.92 -20.72
C ASP A 528 15.03 7.48 -20.45
N TYR A 529 15.15 7.13 -19.17
CA TYR A 529 15.61 5.81 -18.77
C TYR A 529 14.70 4.71 -19.34
N LYS A 530 15.29 3.77 -20.08
CA LYS A 530 14.58 2.68 -20.76
C LYS A 530 13.50 3.19 -21.75
N GLY A 531 13.81 4.21 -22.53
CA GLY A 531 12.89 4.80 -23.50
C GLY A 531 12.30 3.77 -24.47
N GLU A 532 13.13 2.88 -25.04
CA GLU A 532 12.69 1.82 -25.93
C GLU A 532 11.68 0.87 -25.27
N GLN A 533 11.94 0.44 -24.04
CA GLN A 533 11.00 -0.41 -23.29
C GLN A 533 9.69 0.31 -22.99
N ARG A 534 9.76 1.60 -22.61
CA ARG A 534 8.59 2.44 -22.36
C ARG A 534 7.70 2.53 -23.62
N GLU A 535 8.27 2.80 -24.78
CA GLU A 535 7.54 2.93 -26.04
C GLU A 535 6.79 1.66 -26.42
N LEU A 536 7.37 0.49 -26.11
CA LEU A 536 6.71 -0.81 -26.31
C LEU A 536 5.58 -1.06 -25.29
N MET A 537 5.64 -0.45 -24.09
CA MET A 537 4.64 -0.68 -23.06
C MET A 537 3.50 0.34 -23.07
N GLU A 538 3.70 1.54 -23.60
CA GLU A 538 2.66 2.59 -23.68
C GLU A 538 1.37 2.14 -24.38
N PRO A 539 1.39 1.42 -25.52
CA PRO A 539 0.17 0.92 -26.15
C PRO A 539 -0.64 -0.03 -25.26
N LEU A 540 0.01 -0.69 -24.29
CA LEU A 540 -0.61 -1.66 -23.40
C LEU A 540 -1.29 -1.03 -22.18
N LEU A 541 -1.16 0.28 -21.95
CA LEU A 541 -1.71 0.96 -20.76
C LEU A 541 -3.23 0.83 -20.64
N ASN A 542 -3.94 0.77 -21.76
CA ASN A 542 -5.41 0.63 -21.80
C ASN A 542 -5.92 -0.70 -21.22
N TYR A 543 -5.05 -1.70 -21.09
CA TYR A 543 -5.39 -2.98 -20.43
C TYR A 543 -5.36 -2.89 -18.91
N TYR A 544 -4.81 -1.81 -18.33
CA TYR A 544 -4.70 -1.60 -16.89
C TYR A 544 -4.18 -2.86 -16.17
N PHE A 545 -3.00 -3.33 -16.58
CA PHE A 545 -2.34 -4.44 -15.90
C PHE A 545 -2.12 -4.08 -14.43
N ASN A 546 -2.78 -4.79 -13.53
CA ASN A 546 -2.76 -4.51 -12.10
C ASN A 546 -2.03 -5.58 -11.28
N GLY A 547 -1.45 -6.58 -11.93
CA GLY A 547 -0.72 -7.66 -11.26
C GLY A 547 -1.61 -8.54 -10.37
N ASN A 548 -2.94 -8.40 -10.46
CA ASN A 548 -3.85 -9.20 -9.67
C ASN A 548 -3.89 -10.65 -10.18
N LEU A 549 -3.15 -11.51 -9.51
CA LEU A 549 -3.05 -12.93 -9.83
C LEU A 549 -4.38 -13.68 -9.62
N ASN A 550 -5.35 -13.07 -8.93
CA ASN A 550 -6.66 -13.70 -8.69
C ASN A 550 -7.52 -13.76 -9.95
N ASP A 551 -7.38 -12.80 -10.87
CA ASP A 551 -7.99 -12.90 -12.22
C ASP A 551 -7.50 -14.12 -12.98
N ILE A 552 -6.29 -14.57 -12.72
CA ILE A 552 -5.67 -15.76 -13.28
C ILE A 552 -6.36 -17.02 -12.74
N SER A 553 -6.78 -17.01 -11.47
CA SER A 553 -7.40 -18.17 -10.84
C SER A 553 -8.74 -18.57 -11.46
N TYR A 554 -9.45 -17.64 -12.11
CA TYR A 554 -10.72 -17.90 -12.80
C TYR A 554 -10.54 -18.52 -14.20
N ASN A 555 -9.46 -18.18 -14.88
CA ASN A 555 -9.20 -18.61 -16.25
C ASN A 555 -8.21 -19.80 -16.35
N VAL A 556 -7.61 -20.22 -15.25
CA VAL A 556 -6.85 -21.47 -15.22
C VAL A 556 -7.85 -22.62 -15.22
N PRO A 557 -7.93 -23.46 -16.27
CA PRO A 557 -8.83 -24.60 -16.29
C PRO A 557 -8.70 -25.40 -15.00
N GLN A 558 -9.82 -25.84 -14.46
CA GLN A 558 -9.87 -26.62 -13.19
C GLN A 558 -8.88 -27.80 -13.19
N VAL A 559 -8.55 -28.32 -14.36
CA VAL A 559 -7.50 -29.32 -14.62
C VAL A 559 -6.11 -28.84 -14.16
N TYR A 560 -5.74 -27.57 -14.41
CA TYR A 560 -4.44 -27.05 -13.97
C TYR A 560 -4.38 -26.81 -12.46
N ARG A 561 -5.50 -26.40 -11.82
CA ARG A 561 -5.60 -26.35 -10.35
C ARG A 561 -5.40 -27.73 -9.74
N ILE A 562 -6.06 -28.75 -10.31
CA ILE A 562 -5.91 -30.15 -9.88
C ILE A 562 -4.48 -30.63 -10.11
N ILE A 563 -3.87 -30.30 -11.25
CA ILE A 563 -2.47 -30.67 -11.54
C ILE A 563 -1.52 -29.96 -10.57
N LEU A 564 -1.70 -28.67 -10.26
CA LEU A 564 -0.88 -27.96 -9.28
C LEU A 564 -1.08 -28.50 -7.86
N GLN A 565 -2.31 -28.85 -7.47
CA GLN A 565 -2.61 -29.49 -6.19
C GLN A 565 -2.04 -30.92 -6.12
N LEU A 566 -2.13 -31.69 -7.20
CA LEU A 566 -1.54 -33.02 -7.29
C LEU A 566 -0.01 -32.96 -7.27
N LEU A 567 0.60 -32.00 -7.95
CA LEU A 567 2.06 -31.79 -7.93
C LEU A 567 2.52 -31.33 -6.54
N ALA A 568 1.78 -30.46 -5.87
CA ALA A 568 2.04 -30.07 -4.49
C ALA A 568 1.91 -31.27 -3.54
N THR A 569 0.88 -32.11 -3.73
CA THR A 569 0.64 -33.32 -2.89
C THR A 569 1.68 -34.40 -3.16
N LEU A 570 2.02 -34.66 -4.43
CA LEU A 570 3.08 -35.59 -4.83
C LEU A 570 4.44 -35.16 -4.33
N GLY A 571 4.67 -33.88 -4.33
CA GLY A 571 5.89 -33.32 -3.85
C GLY A 571 6.02 -33.43 -2.34
N ILE A 572 4.95 -33.20 -1.55
CA ILE A 572 4.93 -33.51 -0.11
C ILE A 572 5.24 -35.01 0.12
N LEU A 573 4.66 -35.89 -0.71
CA LEU A 573 4.92 -37.35 -0.62
C LEU A 573 6.41 -37.68 -0.90
N VAL A 574 7.01 -37.07 -1.93
CA VAL A 574 8.43 -37.29 -2.28
C VAL A 574 9.35 -36.68 -1.21
N GLY A 575 8.99 -35.55 -0.62
CA GLY A 575 9.71 -34.95 0.52
C GLY A 575 9.66 -35.84 1.75
N VAL A 576 8.48 -36.40 2.06
CA VAL A 576 8.31 -37.36 3.17
C VAL A 576 9.09 -38.66 2.89
N ILE A 577 9.05 -39.18 1.66
CA ILE A 577 9.82 -40.39 1.29
C ILE A 577 11.35 -40.14 1.40
N LYS A 578 11.84 -38.97 0.99
CA LYS A 578 13.27 -38.58 1.17
C LYS A 578 13.69 -38.41 2.64
N LEU A 579 12.75 -38.20 3.55
CA LEU A 579 12.99 -38.15 4.99
C LEU A 579 13.09 -39.55 5.63
N PHE A 580 12.57 -40.58 4.94
CA PHE A 580 12.56 -41.96 5.45
C PHE A 580 13.50 -42.93 4.69
N ILE A 581 14.17 -42.46 3.61
CA ILE A 581 15.27 -43.11 2.92
C ILE A 581 16.58 -42.32 3.19
#